data_2dfc33230c0a743e0d8e1f1e85485ab6
#
_entry.id   2dfc33230c0a743e0d8e1f1e85485ab6
#
_cell.length_a   1.000
_cell.length_b   1.000
_cell.length_c   1.000
_cell.angle_alpha   90.00
_cell.angle_beta   90.00
_cell.angle_gamma   90.00
#
_symmetry.space_group_name_H-M   'P 1'
#
loop_
_entity.id
_entity.type
_entity.pdbx_description
1 polymer ?
#
loop_
_entity_poly.entity_id
_entity_poly.type
_entity_poly.pdbx_seq_one_letter_code
_entity_poly.pdbx_strand_id
1 'polypeptide(L)'
;MQWGIWFANWLNGRYMAGKALFLDRDGVVNVDGGYVHRIEDFRLVPGILNLCRQAKEKGYLVLVATNQSGIGRGMFSEDDFERLTEYMRGVFRSSGAEIAGVFH
;
A
#
# COMPACT_ATOMS: atom_id res chain seq x y z
N MET A 1 -9.06 -3.69 -15.64
CA MET A 1 -9.74 -3.50 -14.36
C MET A 1 -9.06 -2.39 -13.59
N GLN A 2 -9.84 -1.49 -13.08
CA GLN A 2 -9.33 -0.38 -12.26
C GLN A 2 -9.26 -0.84 -10.81
N TRP A 3 -8.08 -0.75 -10.24
CA TRP A 3 -7.88 -0.98 -8.83
C TRP A 3 -7.83 0.36 -8.13
N GLY A 4 -8.11 0.40 -6.87
CA GLY A 4 -8.06 1.62 -6.12
C GLY A 4 -8.10 1.32 -4.64
N ILE A 5 -9.20 1.68 -4.01
CA ILE A 5 -9.43 1.47 -2.59
C ILE A 5 -10.61 0.54 -2.45
N TRP A 6 -10.46 -0.52 -1.67
CA TRP A 6 -11.58 -1.40 -1.38
C TRP A 6 -11.45 -2.00 0.02
N PHE A 7 -12.59 -2.39 0.57
CA PHE A 7 -12.68 -2.93 1.91
C PHE A 7 -13.08 -4.40 1.85
N ALA A 8 -12.55 -5.17 2.76
CA ALA A 8 -12.90 -6.57 2.90
C ALA A 8 -13.13 -6.92 4.37
N ASN A 9 -14.09 -7.80 4.60
CA ASN A 9 -14.32 -8.36 5.91
C ASN A 9 -14.24 -9.88 5.78
N TRP A 10 -13.77 -10.55 6.84
CA TRP A 10 -13.77 -11.99 6.84
C TRP A 10 -14.26 -12.51 8.18
N LEU A 11 -14.79 -13.74 8.13
CA LEU A 11 -15.32 -14.42 9.30
C LEU A 11 -14.45 -15.62 9.65
N ASN A 12 -14.37 -15.89 10.95
CA ASN A 12 -13.71 -17.07 11.46
C ASN A 12 -14.71 -17.79 12.35
N GLY A 13 -15.46 -18.75 11.76
CA GLY A 13 -16.55 -19.38 12.44
C GLY A 13 -17.75 -18.48 12.61
N ARG A 14 -18.01 -18.04 13.83
CA ARG A 14 -19.23 -17.30 14.17
C ARG A 14 -19.09 -15.79 14.13
N TYR A 15 -17.86 -15.28 14.18
CA TYR A 15 -17.62 -13.85 14.31
C TYR A 15 -16.60 -13.40 13.29
N MET A 16 -16.62 -12.11 13.05
CA MET A 16 -15.70 -11.50 12.13
C MET A 16 -14.27 -11.59 12.68
N ALA A 17 -13.37 -12.22 11.92
CA ALA A 17 -11.97 -12.37 12.29
C ALA A 17 -11.16 -11.11 11.98
N GLY A 18 -11.58 -10.33 10.97
CA GLY A 18 -10.86 -9.14 10.64
C GLY A 18 -11.52 -8.30 9.55
N LYS A 19 -10.96 -7.10 9.36
CA LYS A 19 -11.34 -6.16 8.32
C LYS A 19 -10.06 -5.65 7.67
N ALA A 20 -10.09 -5.43 6.38
CA ALA A 20 -8.93 -4.94 5.65
C ALA A 20 -9.30 -3.83 4.68
N LEU A 21 -8.42 -2.85 4.59
CA LEU A 21 -8.44 -1.81 3.59
C LEU A 21 -7.33 -2.14 2.60
N PHE A 22 -7.71 -2.40 1.36
CA PHE A 22 -6.75 -2.69 0.30
C PHE A 22 -6.53 -1.44 -0.52
N LEU A 23 -5.28 -1.11 -0.76
CA LEU A 23 -4.90 0.06 -1.54
C LEU A 23 -3.99 -0.37 -2.68
N ASP A 24 -4.29 0.10 -3.87
CA ASP A 24 -3.34 0.02 -4.95
C ASP A 24 -2.21 1.00 -4.65
N ARG A 25 -0.95 0.66 -4.94
CA ARG A 25 0.15 1.57 -4.65
C ARG A 25 0.13 2.76 -5.60
N ASP A 26 0.40 2.50 -6.90
CA ASP A 26 0.52 3.59 -7.88
C ASP A 26 -0.85 4.16 -8.23
N GLY A 27 -0.99 5.44 -8.03
CA GLY A 27 -2.24 6.16 -8.27
C GLY A 27 -3.14 6.29 -7.05
N VAL A 28 -2.91 5.55 -5.98
CA VAL A 28 -3.70 5.62 -4.74
C VAL A 28 -2.82 5.98 -3.56
N VAL A 29 -1.77 5.21 -3.30
CA VAL A 29 -0.82 5.50 -2.23
C VAL A 29 0.12 6.62 -2.67
N ASN A 30 0.68 6.49 -3.86
CA ASN A 30 1.59 7.48 -4.42
C ASN A 30 1.11 7.94 -5.78
N VAL A 31 1.50 9.15 -6.14
CA VAL A 31 1.22 9.70 -7.47
C VAL A 31 1.87 8.80 -8.51
N ASP A 32 1.08 8.39 -9.51
CA ASP A 32 1.56 7.52 -10.56
C ASP A 32 2.42 8.30 -11.55
N GLY A 33 3.70 7.94 -11.62
CA GLY A 33 4.66 8.56 -12.53
C GLY A 33 5.27 7.57 -13.52
N GLY A 34 4.66 6.39 -13.68
CA GLY A 34 5.19 5.33 -14.52
C GLY A 34 6.39 4.63 -13.87
N TYR A 35 6.21 3.38 -13.45
CA TYR A 35 7.27 2.58 -12.83
C TYR A 35 8.07 3.31 -11.75
N VAL A 36 7.37 4.01 -10.85
CA VAL A 36 8.02 4.68 -9.71
C VAL A 36 8.77 3.63 -8.89
N HIS A 37 10.08 3.80 -8.78
CA HIS A 37 10.94 2.83 -8.08
C HIS A 37 12.01 3.49 -7.22
N ARG A 38 12.19 4.82 -7.34
CA ARG A 38 13.17 5.55 -6.53
C ARG A 38 12.46 6.35 -5.45
N ILE A 39 13.10 6.45 -4.30
CA ILE A 39 12.57 7.22 -3.16
C ILE A 39 12.31 8.67 -3.55
N GLU A 40 13.20 9.26 -4.34
CA GLU A 40 13.09 10.66 -4.77
C GLU A 40 11.84 10.92 -5.61
N ASP A 41 11.33 9.89 -6.27
CA ASP A 41 10.15 10.00 -7.15
C ASP A 41 8.86 9.58 -6.45
N PHE A 42 8.95 9.12 -5.22
CA PHE A 42 7.80 8.60 -4.48
C PHE A 42 7.09 9.75 -3.78
N ARG A 43 5.93 10.13 -4.30
CA ARG A 43 5.12 11.22 -3.76
C ARG A 43 3.79 10.68 -3.32
N LEU A 44 3.47 10.85 -2.04
CA LEU A 44 2.20 10.37 -1.51
C LEU A 44 1.04 11.16 -2.07
N VAL A 45 -0.05 10.46 -2.35
CA VAL A 45 -1.31 11.10 -2.71
C VAL A 45 -1.82 11.85 -1.48
N PRO A 46 -2.22 13.12 -1.62
CA PRO A 46 -2.74 13.88 -0.47
C PRO A 46 -3.91 13.18 0.21
N GLY A 47 -3.84 13.11 1.53
CA GLY A 47 -4.89 12.49 2.34
C GLY A 47 -4.73 10.99 2.58
N ILE A 48 -3.80 10.33 1.90
CA ILE A 48 -3.69 8.86 2.03
C ILE A 48 -3.29 8.42 3.43
N LEU A 49 -2.36 9.12 4.07
CA LEU A 49 -1.95 8.78 5.43
C LEU A 49 -3.10 8.97 6.42
N ASN A 50 -3.88 10.02 6.25
CA ASN A 50 -5.02 10.28 7.11
C ASN A 50 -6.10 9.22 6.95
N LEU A 51 -6.38 8.81 5.72
CA LEU A 51 -7.32 7.73 5.44
C LEU A 51 -6.89 6.43 6.14
N CYS A 52 -5.63 6.07 5.99
CA CYS A 52 -5.11 4.83 6.56
C CYS A 52 -5.09 4.87 8.09
N ARG A 53 -4.78 6.02 8.66
CA ARG A 53 -4.82 6.20 10.11
C ARG A 53 -6.23 6.02 10.64
N GLN A 54 -7.23 6.61 9.97
CA GLN A 54 -8.62 6.45 10.35
C GLN A 54 -9.09 5.01 10.19
N ALA A 55 -8.70 4.34 9.12
CA ALA A 55 -9.04 2.93 8.91
C ALA A 55 -8.47 2.07 10.02
N LYS A 56 -7.22 2.31 10.41
CA LYS A 56 -6.59 1.57 11.49
C LYS A 56 -7.31 1.78 12.82
N GLU A 57 -7.72 3.01 13.11
CA GLU A 57 -8.48 3.33 14.32
C GLU A 57 -9.80 2.57 14.37
N LYS A 58 -10.38 2.26 13.22
CA LYS A 58 -11.62 1.50 13.12
C LYS A 58 -11.40 -0.01 13.03
N GLY A 59 -10.17 -0.45 13.24
CA GLY A 59 -9.84 -1.88 13.29
C GLY A 59 -9.52 -2.51 11.95
N TYR A 60 -9.27 -1.73 10.91
CA TYR A 60 -8.89 -2.25 9.60
C TYR A 60 -7.38 -2.49 9.53
N LEU A 61 -6.99 -3.60 8.93
CA LEU A 61 -5.61 -3.77 8.49
C LEU A 61 -5.43 -2.99 7.19
N VAL A 62 -4.31 -2.33 7.05
CA VAL A 62 -3.97 -1.61 5.81
C VAL A 62 -3.05 -2.49 4.98
N LEU A 63 -3.50 -2.84 3.79
CA LEU A 63 -2.77 -3.70 2.87
C LEU A 63 -2.55 -2.96 1.56
N VAL A 64 -1.37 -3.10 0.99
CA VAL A 64 -1.01 -2.44 -0.26
C VAL A 64 -0.76 -3.50 -1.34
N ALA A 65 -1.40 -3.34 -2.48
CA ALA A 65 -1.16 -4.18 -3.65
C ALA A 65 -0.38 -3.36 -4.68
N THR A 66 0.59 -3.97 -5.31
CA THR A 66 1.42 -3.27 -6.28
C THR A 66 1.70 -4.16 -7.49
N ASN A 67 1.69 -3.55 -8.68
CA ASN A 67 2.02 -4.24 -9.91
C ASN A 67 3.51 -4.05 -10.21
N GLN A 68 4.27 -5.14 -10.22
CA GLN A 68 5.71 -5.11 -10.42
C GLN A 68 6.14 -5.59 -11.80
N SER A 69 5.33 -5.34 -12.82
CA SER A 69 5.68 -5.70 -14.19
C SER A 69 7.00 -5.03 -14.65
N GLY A 70 7.35 -3.90 -14.05
CA GLY A 70 8.62 -3.22 -14.34
C GLY A 70 9.85 -4.05 -14.04
N ILE A 71 9.79 -4.91 -13.02
CA ILE A 71 10.91 -5.82 -12.69
C ILE A 71 11.11 -6.81 -13.84
N GLY A 72 10.04 -7.45 -14.29
CA GLY A 72 10.10 -8.39 -15.41
C GLY A 72 10.53 -7.76 -16.72
N ARG A 73 10.34 -6.46 -16.89
CA ARG A 73 10.76 -5.71 -18.07
C ARG A 73 12.15 -5.09 -17.92
N GLY A 74 12.82 -5.31 -16.79
CA GLY A 74 14.14 -4.75 -16.55
C GLY A 74 14.15 -3.25 -16.29
N MET A 75 13.00 -2.66 -15.96
CA MET A 75 12.92 -1.21 -15.68
C MET A 75 13.52 -0.86 -14.32
N PHE A 76 13.47 -1.77 -13.37
CA PHE A 76 14.09 -1.66 -12.06
C PHE A 76 14.24 -3.05 -11.45
N SER A 77 15.05 -3.16 -10.41
CA SER A 77 15.39 -4.44 -9.77
C SER A 77 14.46 -4.75 -8.60
N GLU A 78 14.51 -6.00 -8.14
CA GLU A 78 13.82 -6.39 -6.91
C GLU A 78 14.38 -5.63 -5.71
N ASP A 79 15.69 -5.36 -5.70
CA ASP A 79 16.31 -4.56 -4.64
C ASP A 79 15.75 -3.14 -4.61
N ASP A 80 15.54 -2.53 -5.77
CA ASP A 80 14.92 -1.21 -5.87
C ASP A 80 13.50 -1.25 -5.28
N PHE A 81 12.74 -2.29 -5.63
CA PHE A 81 11.38 -2.47 -5.13
C PHE A 81 11.37 -2.63 -3.60
N GLU A 82 12.25 -3.45 -3.06
CA GLU A 82 12.32 -3.68 -1.63
C GLU A 82 12.71 -2.40 -0.87
N ARG A 83 13.66 -1.66 -1.43
CA ARG A 83 14.13 -0.41 -0.82
C ARG A 83 13.01 0.62 -0.76
N LEU A 84 12.27 0.77 -1.85
CA LEU A 84 11.15 1.70 -1.88
C LEU A 84 10.03 1.24 -0.95
N THR A 85 9.76 -0.05 -0.92
CA THR A 85 8.73 -0.64 -0.04
C THR A 85 9.06 -0.38 1.43
N GLU A 86 10.31 -0.57 1.82
CA GLU A 86 10.75 -0.28 3.19
C GLU A 86 10.58 1.20 3.54
N TYR A 87 10.93 2.08 2.61
CA TYR A 87 10.74 3.51 2.80
C TYR A 87 9.26 3.84 3.01
N MET A 88 8.39 3.33 2.14
CA MET A 88 6.94 3.52 2.24
C MET A 88 6.41 3.04 3.58
N ARG A 89 6.78 1.82 3.99
CA ARG A 89 6.34 1.25 5.27
C ARG A 89 6.80 2.11 6.44
N GLY A 90 8.01 2.63 6.38
CA GLY A 90 8.54 3.52 7.41
C GLY A 90 7.76 4.82 7.53
N VAL A 91 7.42 5.44 6.41
CA VAL A 91 6.61 6.66 6.39
C VAL A 91 5.23 6.41 7.01
N PHE A 92 4.58 5.32 6.63
CA PHE A 92 3.26 4.98 7.17
C PHE A 92 3.35 4.67 8.67
N ARG A 93 4.35 3.92 9.08
CA ARG A 93 4.54 3.58 10.51
C ARG A 93 4.73 4.84 11.34
N SER A 94 5.56 5.76 10.86
CA SER A 94 5.83 7.02 11.58
C SER A 94 4.61 7.90 11.71
N SER A 95 3.64 7.75 10.82
CA SER A 95 2.41 8.56 10.86
C SER A 95 1.27 7.87 11.63
N GLY A 96 1.50 6.70 12.21
CA GLY A 96 0.48 5.95 12.92
C GLY A 96 -0.46 5.15 12.02
N ALA A 97 -0.07 4.91 10.77
CA ALA A 97 -0.89 4.21 9.78
C ALA A 97 -0.17 2.96 9.25
N GLU A 98 0.38 2.16 10.13
CA GLU A 98 1.23 1.03 9.76
C GLU A 98 0.59 0.13 8.70
N ILE A 99 1.36 -0.19 7.67
CA ILE A 99 0.97 -1.13 6.63
C ILE A 99 1.19 -2.55 7.14
N ALA A 100 0.13 -3.36 7.12
CA ALA A 100 0.20 -4.74 7.60
C ALA A 100 0.82 -5.70 6.59
N GLY A 101 0.68 -5.42 5.31
CA GLY A 101 1.28 -6.26 4.27
C GLY A 101 1.33 -5.57 2.92
N VAL A 102 2.26 -6.01 2.08
CA VAL A 102 2.42 -5.54 0.71
C VAL A 102 2.41 -6.77 -0.19
N PHE A 103 1.59 -6.74 -1.22
CA PHE A 103 1.42 -7.85 -2.16
C PHE A 103 1.78 -7.42 -3.57
N HIS A 104 2.40 -8.31 -4.32
CA HIS A 104 2.74 -8.06 -5.71
C HIS A 104 2.72 -9.34 -6.54
#